data_a86a24332c9ef9b2c1ba5c13c9d9f6d8
#
_entry.id   a86a24332c9ef9b2c1ba5c13c9d9f6d8
#
_cell.length_a   1.000
_cell.length_b   1.000
_cell.length_c   1.000
_cell.angle_alpha   90.00
_cell.angle_beta   90.00
_cell.angle_gamma   90.00
#
_symmetry.space_group_name_H-M   'P 1'
#
loop_
_entity.id
_entity.type
_entity.pdbx_description
1 polymer ?
#
loop_
_entity_poly.entity_id
_entity_poly.type
_entity_poly.pdbx_seq_one_letter_code
_entity_poly.pdbx_strand_id
1 'polypeptide(L)'
;GLRVTLGIWISPDEERNEREIQKAIELANNSRSIVRAVVGNEAIFREEITAAELIKILDRVRAAVKVPVTTSEQWHIWEHNPELADHVDLIAAHILPYWEFIPVDDARQFVLDRARDLKKMFPKKPLLLSEVGWPSNGRMRGGADASPADQAIYLRNLVNTLNRRGYNYFVIEAFDQPWKASDEGSVGAYWGVYNAARQQKFNFEGPVVAIPQWRVLAIGSVVLALL
;
A
#
# COMPACT_ATOMS: atom_id res chain seq x y z
N GLY A 1 -3.10 -5.90 -22.16
CA GLY A 1 -2.68 -6.72 -21.04
C GLY A 1 -2.34 -5.88 -19.83
N LEU A 2 -2.13 -6.51 -18.68
CA LEU A 2 -1.74 -5.81 -17.45
C LEU A 2 -0.29 -5.34 -17.52
N ARG A 3 -0.02 -4.19 -16.88
CA ARG A 3 1.34 -3.70 -16.61
C ARG A 3 1.69 -4.11 -15.18
N VAL A 4 2.89 -4.64 -15.00
CA VAL A 4 3.35 -5.22 -13.73
C VAL A 4 4.52 -4.41 -13.17
N THR A 5 4.45 -4.05 -11.91
CA THR A 5 5.61 -3.68 -11.11
C THR A 5 6.09 -4.96 -10.40
N LEU A 6 7.28 -5.41 -10.74
CA LEU A 6 7.86 -6.65 -10.22
C LEU A 6 8.53 -6.37 -8.88
N GLY A 7 8.10 -7.06 -7.83
CA GLY A 7 8.76 -7.03 -6.52
C GLY A 7 9.88 -8.06 -6.44
N ILE A 8 10.98 -7.69 -5.81
CA ILE A 8 12.11 -8.53 -5.44
C ILE A 8 12.16 -8.55 -3.92
N TRP A 9 11.84 -9.68 -3.31
CA TRP A 9 11.87 -9.78 -1.86
C TRP A 9 13.31 -9.78 -1.35
N ILE A 10 13.63 -8.88 -0.44
CA ILE A 10 14.91 -8.79 0.23
C ILE A 10 14.72 -9.08 1.71
N SER A 11 15.56 -9.96 2.25
CA SER A 11 15.52 -10.44 3.62
C SER A 11 16.97 -10.66 4.13
N PRO A 12 17.19 -11.09 5.39
CA PRO A 12 18.51 -11.46 5.88
C PRO A 12 19.12 -12.71 5.21
N ASP A 13 18.34 -13.49 4.47
CA ASP A 13 18.79 -14.68 3.74
C ASP A 13 19.42 -14.28 2.38
N GLU A 14 20.73 -14.16 2.35
CA GLU A 14 21.50 -13.77 1.16
C GLU A 14 21.34 -14.74 -0.01
N GLU A 15 21.25 -16.06 0.23
CA GLU A 15 21.07 -17.04 -0.84
C GLU A 15 19.69 -16.92 -1.49
N ARG A 16 18.66 -16.66 -0.68
CA ARG A 16 17.32 -16.38 -1.17
C ARG A 16 17.30 -15.08 -1.96
N ASN A 17 17.90 -14.02 -1.44
CA ASN A 17 17.98 -12.72 -2.13
C ASN A 17 18.64 -12.89 -3.50
N GLU A 18 19.72 -13.66 -3.59
CA GLU A 18 20.42 -13.89 -4.87
C GLU A 18 19.50 -14.60 -5.89
N ARG A 19 18.77 -15.62 -5.48
CA ARG A 19 17.81 -16.31 -6.37
C ARG A 19 16.68 -15.38 -6.83
N GLU A 20 16.12 -14.56 -5.92
CA GLU A 20 15.08 -13.57 -6.23
C GLU A 20 15.60 -12.53 -7.23
N ILE A 21 16.79 -11.98 -7.00
CA ILE A 21 17.41 -10.97 -7.86
C ILE A 21 17.67 -11.52 -9.26
N GLN A 22 18.29 -12.70 -9.37
CA GLN A 22 18.58 -13.33 -10.66
C GLN A 22 17.30 -13.58 -11.46
N LYS A 23 16.27 -14.12 -10.81
CA LYS A 23 15.00 -14.38 -11.47
C LYS A 23 14.29 -13.11 -11.89
N ALA A 24 14.34 -12.07 -11.07
CA ALA A 24 13.74 -10.78 -11.40
C ALA A 24 14.44 -10.10 -12.58
N ILE A 25 15.77 -10.14 -12.65
CA ILE A 25 16.54 -9.60 -13.79
C ILE A 25 16.15 -10.33 -15.08
N GLU A 26 16.08 -11.67 -15.04
CA GLU A 26 15.64 -12.48 -16.18
C GLU A 26 14.24 -12.05 -16.65
N LEU A 27 13.27 -11.97 -15.73
CA LEU A 27 11.89 -11.63 -16.04
C LEU A 27 11.75 -10.20 -16.55
N ALA A 28 12.42 -9.22 -15.92
CA ALA A 28 12.36 -7.81 -16.30
C ALA A 28 12.91 -7.56 -17.71
N ASN A 29 13.92 -8.32 -18.13
CA ASN A 29 14.52 -8.19 -19.46
C ASN A 29 13.73 -8.92 -20.56
N ASN A 30 12.96 -9.94 -20.22
CA ASN A 30 12.26 -10.80 -21.18
C ASN A 30 10.75 -10.55 -21.29
N SER A 31 10.13 -9.83 -20.34
CA SER A 31 8.69 -9.57 -20.33
C SER A 31 8.36 -8.11 -20.58
N ARG A 32 7.62 -7.82 -21.66
CA ARG A 32 7.11 -6.47 -21.96
C ARG A 32 6.02 -5.99 -20.98
N SER A 33 5.44 -6.88 -20.21
CA SER A 33 4.45 -6.54 -19.18
C SER A 33 5.09 -5.92 -17.94
N ILE A 34 6.35 -6.22 -17.66
CA ILE A 34 7.07 -5.63 -16.54
C ILE A 34 7.52 -4.23 -16.93
N VAL A 35 7.06 -3.24 -16.19
CA VAL A 35 7.30 -1.82 -16.46
C VAL A 35 8.12 -1.14 -15.38
N ARG A 36 8.41 -1.84 -14.29
CA ARG A 36 9.19 -1.35 -13.14
C ARG A 36 9.62 -2.53 -12.28
N ALA A 37 10.75 -2.38 -11.58
CA ALA A 37 11.19 -3.30 -10.54
C ALA A 37 11.27 -2.58 -9.18
N VAL A 38 10.86 -3.28 -8.12
CA VAL A 38 10.95 -2.83 -6.72
C VAL A 38 11.86 -3.79 -5.98
N VAL A 39 13.00 -3.31 -5.49
CA VAL A 39 14.01 -4.07 -4.76
C VAL A 39 13.79 -3.85 -3.27
N GLY A 40 13.30 -4.83 -2.56
CA GLY A 40 12.90 -4.74 -1.16
C GLY A 40 11.53 -4.05 -0.98
N ASN A 41 10.77 -4.57 -0.04
CA ASN A 41 9.51 -4.01 0.43
C ASN A 41 9.61 -3.87 1.94
N GLU A 42 9.71 -2.63 2.43
CA GLU A 42 9.91 -2.32 3.86
C GLU A 42 11.13 -3.03 4.49
N ALA A 43 12.16 -3.32 3.69
CA ALA A 43 13.29 -4.08 4.16
C ALA A 43 14.13 -3.30 5.19
N ILE A 44 14.24 -1.98 5.04
CA ILE A 44 14.86 -1.10 6.05
C ILE A 44 13.92 -0.92 7.24
N PHE A 45 12.63 -0.68 6.99
CA PHE A 45 11.63 -0.50 8.04
C PHE A 45 11.53 -1.73 8.97
N ARG A 46 11.65 -2.94 8.41
CA ARG A 46 11.67 -4.19 9.18
C ARG A 46 13.03 -4.52 9.80
N GLU A 47 14.02 -3.63 9.65
CA GLU A 47 15.39 -3.83 10.16
C GLU A 47 16.07 -5.11 9.62
N GLU A 48 15.67 -5.58 8.45
CA GLU A 48 16.24 -6.78 7.80
C GLU A 48 17.54 -6.47 7.06
N ILE A 49 17.71 -5.23 6.62
CA ILE A 49 18.88 -4.76 5.88
C ILE A 49 19.12 -3.27 6.17
N THR A 50 20.36 -2.84 6.12
CA THR A 50 20.72 -1.42 6.22
C THR A 50 20.53 -0.71 4.87
N ALA A 51 20.38 0.63 4.90
CA ALA A 51 20.32 1.45 3.69
C ALA A 51 21.55 1.25 2.80
N ALA A 52 22.75 1.15 3.40
CA ALA A 52 24.01 0.95 2.67
C ALA A 52 24.09 -0.41 1.95
N GLU A 53 23.52 -1.45 2.54
CA GLU A 53 23.44 -2.78 1.89
C GLU A 53 22.38 -2.79 0.79
N LEU A 54 21.22 -2.19 1.02
CA LEU A 54 20.16 -2.06 0.02
C LEU A 54 20.62 -1.28 -1.20
N ILE A 55 21.39 -0.20 -1.02
CA ILE A 55 22.00 0.60 -2.10
C ILE A 55 22.85 -0.27 -3.03
N LYS A 56 23.67 -1.17 -2.49
CA LYS A 56 24.49 -2.07 -3.32
C LYS A 56 23.63 -2.98 -4.21
N ILE A 57 22.52 -3.47 -3.66
CA ILE A 57 21.57 -4.31 -4.41
C ILE A 57 20.83 -3.48 -5.46
N LEU A 58 20.38 -2.27 -5.10
CA LEU A 58 19.72 -1.34 -6.02
C LEU A 58 20.61 -1.03 -7.22
N ASP A 59 21.86 -0.62 -7.00
CA ASP A 59 22.81 -0.29 -8.05
C ASP A 59 23.06 -1.49 -8.98
N ARG A 60 23.21 -2.68 -8.41
CA ARG A 60 23.37 -3.92 -9.16
C ARG A 60 22.17 -4.20 -10.07
N VAL A 61 20.95 -4.14 -9.52
CA VAL A 61 19.72 -4.40 -10.29
C VAL A 61 19.54 -3.34 -11.38
N ARG A 62 19.74 -2.04 -11.06
CA ARG A 62 19.64 -0.94 -12.02
C ARG A 62 20.60 -1.11 -13.20
N ALA A 63 21.82 -1.59 -12.96
CA ALA A 63 22.78 -1.87 -14.02
C ALA A 63 22.38 -3.06 -14.92
N ALA A 64 21.51 -3.96 -14.42
CA ALA A 64 21.17 -5.21 -15.09
C ALA A 64 19.83 -5.21 -15.83
N VAL A 65 18.93 -4.25 -15.55
CA VAL A 65 17.58 -4.19 -16.14
C VAL A 65 17.37 -2.90 -16.95
N LYS A 66 16.39 -2.94 -17.88
CA LYS A 66 16.02 -1.78 -18.72
C LYS A 66 14.83 -0.98 -18.18
N VAL A 67 14.14 -1.51 -17.17
CA VAL A 67 12.99 -0.86 -16.56
C VAL A 67 13.42 0.00 -15.37
N PRO A 68 12.67 1.05 -15.00
CA PRO A 68 12.96 1.83 -13.80
C PRO A 68 12.98 0.97 -12.55
N VAL A 69 13.92 1.24 -11.64
CA VAL A 69 14.16 0.52 -10.40
C VAL A 69 13.95 1.45 -9.20
N THR A 70 13.34 0.92 -8.15
CA THR A 70 13.15 1.58 -6.85
C THR A 70 13.17 0.56 -5.72
N THR A 71 13.12 1.04 -4.49
CA THR A 71 12.68 0.29 -3.29
C THR A 71 11.34 0.84 -2.82
N SER A 72 10.55 0.04 -2.11
CA SER A 72 9.30 0.48 -1.48
C SER A 72 9.47 0.50 0.03
N GLU A 73 9.35 1.67 0.62
CA GLU A 73 9.52 1.87 2.05
C GLU A 73 8.43 2.79 2.61
N GLN A 74 8.22 2.76 3.92
CA GLN A 74 7.39 3.74 4.61
C GLN A 74 7.92 5.16 4.35
N TRP A 75 7.02 6.14 4.26
CA TRP A 75 7.35 7.53 3.90
C TRP A 75 8.46 8.13 4.75
N HIS A 76 8.49 7.84 6.06
CA HIS A 76 9.49 8.36 6.98
C HIS A 76 10.87 7.69 6.82
N ILE A 77 10.96 6.48 6.26
CA ILE A 77 12.25 5.85 5.94
C ILE A 77 12.95 6.63 4.84
N TRP A 78 12.22 7.15 3.85
CA TRP A 78 12.78 8.05 2.84
C TRP A 78 13.30 9.37 3.43
N GLU A 79 12.64 9.90 4.48
CA GLU A 79 13.10 11.11 5.17
C GLU A 79 14.37 10.86 5.97
N HIS A 80 14.52 9.69 6.58
CA HIS A 80 15.68 9.34 7.39
C HIS A 80 16.88 8.82 6.57
N ASN A 81 16.65 8.39 5.32
CA ASN A 81 17.68 7.85 4.42
C ASN A 81 17.61 8.53 3.04
N PRO A 82 17.79 9.85 2.98
CA PRO A 82 17.63 10.60 1.73
C PRO A 82 18.60 10.19 0.63
N GLU A 83 19.75 9.59 0.99
CA GLU A 83 20.75 9.06 0.06
C GLU A 83 20.21 7.96 -0.84
N LEU A 84 19.19 7.21 -0.42
CA LEU A 84 18.53 6.21 -1.26
C LEU A 84 18.03 6.79 -2.59
N ALA A 85 17.65 8.07 -2.58
CA ALA A 85 17.11 8.73 -3.77
C ALA A 85 18.11 8.78 -4.94
N ASP A 86 19.41 8.79 -4.70
CA ASP A 86 20.43 8.80 -5.75
C ASP A 86 20.57 7.43 -6.44
N HIS A 87 20.12 6.39 -5.77
CA HIS A 87 20.25 5.00 -6.21
C HIS A 87 18.95 4.40 -6.79
N VAL A 88 17.88 5.19 -6.93
CA VAL A 88 16.60 4.78 -7.50
C VAL A 88 16.17 5.71 -8.64
N ASP A 89 15.27 5.24 -9.51
CA ASP A 89 14.71 6.04 -10.61
C ASP A 89 13.46 6.83 -10.20
N LEU A 90 12.81 6.42 -9.12
CA LEU A 90 11.64 7.08 -8.55
C LEU A 90 11.56 6.79 -7.05
N ILE A 91 10.85 7.64 -6.31
CA ILE A 91 10.53 7.40 -4.91
C ILE A 91 9.24 6.55 -4.86
N ALA A 92 9.27 5.40 -4.19
CA ALA A 92 8.09 4.58 -3.94
C ALA A 92 7.84 4.50 -2.44
N ALA A 93 6.76 5.15 -1.99
CA ALA A 93 6.48 5.33 -0.58
C ALA A 93 5.14 4.71 -0.16
N HIS A 94 5.13 3.99 0.95
CA HIS A 94 3.93 3.55 1.64
C HIS A 94 3.43 4.67 2.54
N ILE A 95 2.15 5.00 2.44
CA ILE A 95 1.49 5.98 3.31
C ILE A 95 0.16 5.40 3.76
N LEU A 96 0.16 4.86 4.97
CA LEU A 96 -0.93 4.05 5.53
C LEU A 96 -1.44 4.69 6.84
N PRO A 97 -2.36 5.67 6.74
CA PRO A 97 -2.82 6.47 7.89
C PRO A 97 -3.40 5.63 9.04
N TYR A 98 -3.97 4.47 8.76
CA TYR A 98 -4.48 3.57 9.79
C TYR A 98 -3.38 3.16 10.80
N TRP A 99 -2.18 2.83 10.30
CA TRP A 99 -1.05 2.47 11.15
C TRP A 99 -0.51 3.65 11.96
N GLU A 100 -0.77 4.87 11.49
CA GLU A 100 -0.38 6.15 12.12
C GLU A 100 -1.45 6.69 13.08
N PHE A 101 -2.49 5.90 13.40
CA PHE A 101 -3.59 6.28 14.29
C PHE A 101 -4.44 7.46 13.81
N ILE A 102 -4.40 7.78 12.52
CA ILE A 102 -5.10 8.92 11.92
C ILE A 102 -6.57 8.54 11.67
N PRO A 103 -7.55 9.34 12.15
CA PRO A 103 -8.97 9.11 11.86
C PRO A 103 -9.26 9.14 10.36
N VAL A 104 -10.30 8.41 9.92
CA VAL A 104 -10.65 8.30 8.50
C VAL A 104 -10.92 9.65 7.84
N ASP A 105 -11.49 10.61 8.56
CA ASP A 105 -11.79 11.96 8.06
C ASP A 105 -10.52 12.75 7.71
N ASP A 106 -9.44 12.54 8.43
CA ASP A 106 -8.14 13.20 8.24
C ASP A 106 -7.19 12.40 7.34
N ALA A 107 -7.47 11.10 7.16
CA ALA A 107 -6.57 10.15 6.52
C ALA A 107 -6.19 10.54 5.08
N ARG A 108 -7.16 11.03 4.28
CA ARG A 108 -6.89 11.52 2.93
C ARG A 108 -5.91 12.71 2.94
N GLN A 109 -6.12 13.68 3.84
CA GLN A 109 -5.27 14.86 3.91
C GLN A 109 -3.86 14.49 4.38
N PHE A 110 -3.74 13.57 5.34
CA PHE A 110 -2.46 13.01 5.78
C PHE A 110 -1.64 12.45 4.61
N VAL A 111 -2.26 11.60 3.76
CA VAL A 111 -1.57 11.06 2.57
C VAL A 111 -1.09 12.16 1.64
N LEU A 112 -1.93 13.17 1.38
CA LEU A 112 -1.57 14.28 0.49
C LEU A 112 -0.45 15.15 1.06
N ASP A 113 -0.40 15.35 2.36
CA ASP A 113 0.64 16.13 3.02
C ASP A 113 1.98 15.39 2.98
N ARG A 114 2.02 14.11 3.33
CA ARG A 114 3.24 13.27 3.20
C ARG A 114 3.74 13.20 1.77
N ALA A 115 2.82 12.98 0.80
CA ALA A 115 3.18 12.98 -0.61
C ALA A 115 3.76 14.32 -1.09
N ARG A 116 3.22 15.45 -0.60
CA ARG A 116 3.75 16.79 -0.89
C ARG A 116 5.14 16.98 -0.31
N ASP A 117 5.35 16.54 0.93
CA ASP A 117 6.63 16.71 1.62
C ASP A 117 7.72 15.87 0.94
N LEU A 118 7.42 14.62 0.54
CA LEU A 118 8.34 13.80 -0.28
C LEU A 118 8.65 14.45 -1.64
N LYS A 119 7.67 15.05 -2.32
CA LYS A 119 7.94 15.77 -3.58
C LYS A 119 8.81 17.01 -3.40
N LYS A 120 8.72 17.69 -2.25
CA LYS A 120 9.62 18.82 -1.92
C LYS A 120 11.04 18.34 -1.64
N MET A 121 11.16 17.23 -0.92
CA MET A 121 12.46 16.64 -0.57
C MET A 121 13.17 16.10 -1.80
N PHE A 122 12.43 15.45 -2.71
CA PHE A 122 12.97 14.82 -3.92
C PHE A 122 12.38 15.39 -5.21
N PRO A 123 12.60 16.68 -5.51
CA PRO A 123 11.90 17.39 -6.58
C PRO A 123 12.22 16.86 -7.99
N LYS A 124 13.33 16.15 -8.16
CA LYS A 124 13.76 15.57 -9.43
C LYS A 124 13.31 14.14 -9.66
N LYS A 125 12.72 13.51 -8.63
CA LYS A 125 12.28 12.10 -8.71
C LYS A 125 10.76 12.01 -8.87
N PRO A 126 10.27 11.19 -9.80
CA PRO A 126 8.85 10.82 -9.81
C PRO A 126 8.46 10.17 -8.49
N LEU A 127 7.24 10.41 -8.04
CA LEU A 127 6.69 9.79 -6.83
C LEU A 127 5.62 8.75 -7.19
N LEU A 128 5.75 7.56 -6.63
CA LEU A 128 4.76 6.51 -6.59
C LEU A 128 4.31 6.32 -5.13
N LEU A 129 3.03 6.43 -4.87
CA LEU A 129 2.45 5.95 -3.61
C LEU A 129 2.28 4.44 -3.73
N SER A 130 3.30 3.71 -3.30
CA SER A 130 3.38 2.27 -3.56
C SER A 130 2.43 1.42 -2.70
N GLU A 131 1.94 1.99 -1.61
CA GLU A 131 0.80 1.45 -0.87
C GLU A 131 -0.05 2.57 -0.29
N VAL A 132 -1.34 2.54 -0.62
CA VAL A 132 -2.40 3.31 0.05
C VAL A 132 -3.57 2.37 0.30
N GLY A 133 -4.12 2.37 1.51
CA GLY A 133 -5.18 1.44 1.87
C GLY A 133 -5.81 1.75 3.22
N TRP A 134 -6.88 1.01 3.54
CA TRP A 134 -7.59 1.06 4.80
C TRP A 134 -8.21 -0.30 5.08
N PRO A 135 -8.07 -0.87 6.30
CA PRO A 135 -8.66 -2.17 6.62
C PRO A 135 -10.17 -2.04 6.86
N SER A 136 -10.92 -3.08 6.47
CA SER A 136 -12.39 -3.10 6.62
C SER A 136 -12.88 -3.79 7.88
N ASN A 137 -11.98 -4.42 8.63
CA ASN A 137 -12.31 -5.12 9.87
C ASN A 137 -11.05 -5.27 10.73
N GLY A 138 -11.25 -5.49 12.01
CA GLY A 138 -10.20 -5.71 12.97
C GLY A 138 -10.20 -4.69 14.10
N ARG A 139 -9.06 -4.53 14.76
CA ARG A 139 -8.93 -3.70 15.94
C ARG A 139 -8.85 -2.20 15.57
N MET A 140 -9.59 -1.35 16.26
CA MET A 140 -9.38 0.10 16.22
C MET A 140 -7.99 0.47 16.75
N ARG A 141 -7.35 1.46 16.13
CA ARG A 141 -6.06 2.03 16.54
C ARG A 141 -6.20 3.54 16.74
N GLY A 142 -6.20 4.00 18.01
CA GLY A 142 -6.46 5.41 18.31
C GLY A 142 -7.79 5.86 17.73
N GLY A 143 -7.78 6.87 16.84
CA GLY A 143 -8.95 7.35 16.13
C GLY A 143 -9.25 6.63 14.80
N ALA A 144 -8.41 5.68 14.39
CA ALA A 144 -8.57 4.92 13.15
C ALA A 144 -9.41 3.67 13.37
N ASP A 145 -10.65 3.65 12.90
CA ASP A 145 -11.53 2.49 12.97
C ASP A 145 -11.41 1.62 11.70
N ALA A 146 -11.32 0.31 11.90
CA ALA A 146 -11.27 -0.67 10.82
C ALA A 146 -12.68 -1.16 10.52
N SER A 147 -13.38 -0.47 9.62
CA SER A 147 -14.75 -0.79 9.25
C SER A 147 -14.95 -0.79 7.72
N PRO A 148 -15.96 -1.54 7.19
CA PRO A 148 -16.28 -1.49 5.77
C PRO A 148 -16.70 -0.09 5.29
N ALA A 149 -17.33 0.70 6.16
CA ALA A 149 -17.72 2.07 5.85
C ALA A 149 -16.51 2.99 5.72
N ASP A 150 -15.58 2.92 6.68
CA ASP A 150 -14.37 3.74 6.67
C ASP A 150 -13.44 3.35 5.53
N GLN A 151 -13.29 2.06 5.23
CA GLN A 151 -12.57 1.61 4.04
C GLN A 151 -13.17 2.23 2.76
N ALA A 152 -14.49 2.18 2.60
CA ALA A 152 -15.17 2.74 1.43
C ALA A 152 -15.00 4.26 1.35
N ILE A 153 -15.20 4.99 2.45
CA ILE A 153 -15.06 6.45 2.53
C ILE A 153 -13.63 6.85 2.17
N TYR A 154 -12.65 6.24 2.82
CA TYR A 154 -11.24 6.54 2.60
C TYR A 154 -10.82 6.28 1.16
N LEU A 155 -10.99 5.05 0.67
CA LEU A 155 -10.52 4.67 -0.65
C LEU A 155 -11.18 5.49 -1.76
N ARG A 156 -12.49 5.70 -1.69
CA ARG A 156 -13.21 6.50 -2.71
C ARG A 156 -12.73 7.95 -2.73
N ASN A 157 -12.60 8.57 -1.57
CA ASN A 157 -12.15 9.96 -1.47
C ASN A 157 -10.68 10.12 -1.89
N LEU A 158 -9.82 9.19 -1.47
CA LEU A 158 -8.41 9.25 -1.81
C LEU A 158 -8.19 8.98 -3.30
N VAL A 159 -8.70 7.88 -3.85
CA VAL A 159 -8.53 7.50 -5.26
C VAL A 159 -9.02 8.60 -6.20
N ASN A 160 -10.22 9.15 -5.95
CA ASN A 160 -10.72 10.27 -6.73
C ASN A 160 -9.80 11.50 -6.67
N THR A 161 -9.20 11.77 -5.51
CA THR A 161 -8.28 12.90 -5.36
C THR A 161 -6.94 12.64 -6.04
N LEU A 162 -6.38 11.45 -5.90
CA LEU A 162 -5.11 11.05 -6.53
C LEU A 162 -5.22 11.09 -8.05
N ASN A 163 -6.31 10.55 -8.61
CA ASN A 163 -6.57 10.58 -10.06
C ASN A 163 -6.66 12.01 -10.60
N ARG A 164 -7.43 12.89 -9.93
CA ARG A 164 -7.55 14.30 -10.34
C ARG A 164 -6.23 15.06 -10.28
N ARG A 165 -5.33 14.68 -9.36
CA ARG A 165 -4.02 15.32 -9.18
C ARG A 165 -2.89 14.63 -9.96
N GLY A 166 -3.18 13.57 -10.71
CA GLY A 166 -2.21 12.84 -11.52
C GLY A 166 -1.13 12.11 -10.73
N TYR A 167 -1.46 11.62 -9.52
CA TYR A 167 -0.54 10.77 -8.77
C TYR A 167 -0.54 9.34 -9.31
N ASN A 168 0.62 8.70 -9.29
CA ASN A 168 0.73 7.26 -9.45
C ASN A 168 0.59 6.59 -8.07
N TYR A 169 -0.22 5.54 -7.98
CA TYR A 169 -0.45 4.84 -6.72
C TYR A 169 -0.84 3.38 -6.94
N PHE A 170 -0.66 2.57 -5.90
CA PHE A 170 -1.25 1.24 -5.76
C PHE A 170 -2.14 1.20 -4.52
N VAL A 171 -3.30 0.59 -4.66
CA VAL A 171 -4.17 0.30 -3.53
C VAL A 171 -3.75 -1.04 -2.93
N ILE A 172 -3.44 -1.05 -1.65
CA ILE A 172 -3.29 -2.28 -0.89
C ILE A 172 -4.65 -2.64 -0.29
N GLU A 173 -5.27 -3.73 -0.69
CA GLU A 173 -4.87 -4.68 -1.70
C GLU A 173 -6.10 -5.16 -2.49
N ALA A 174 -5.92 -6.03 -3.48
CA ALA A 174 -7.04 -6.49 -4.29
C ALA A 174 -8.00 -7.40 -3.48
N PHE A 175 -7.48 -8.38 -2.76
CA PHE A 175 -8.24 -9.38 -2.02
C PHE A 175 -7.82 -9.45 -0.57
N ASP A 176 -8.78 -9.72 0.32
CA ASP A 176 -8.48 -10.07 1.71
C ASP A 176 -7.59 -11.31 1.77
N GLN A 177 -6.59 -11.27 2.66
CA GLN A 177 -5.60 -12.33 2.83
C GLN A 177 -5.58 -12.81 4.29
N PRO A 178 -6.40 -13.81 4.66
CA PRO A 178 -6.55 -14.28 6.04
C PRO A 178 -5.25 -14.69 6.74
N TRP A 179 -4.25 -15.15 5.98
CA TRP A 179 -2.96 -15.57 6.52
C TRP A 179 -2.15 -14.41 7.13
N LYS A 180 -2.37 -13.16 6.67
CA LYS A 180 -1.68 -11.98 7.21
C LYS A 180 -2.06 -11.66 8.66
N ALA A 181 -3.16 -12.22 9.17
CA ALA A 181 -3.56 -12.00 10.56
C ALA A 181 -2.52 -12.51 11.58
N SER A 182 -1.68 -13.48 11.21
CA SER A 182 -0.58 -13.96 12.06
C SER A 182 0.52 -12.93 12.26
N ASP A 183 0.78 -12.11 11.25
CA ASP A 183 1.94 -11.22 11.20
C ASP A 183 1.55 -9.76 11.50
N GLU A 184 0.39 -9.32 10.99
CA GLU A 184 -0.09 -7.94 11.09
C GLU A 184 -1.23 -7.76 12.12
N GLY A 185 -1.59 -8.83 12.83
CA GLY A 185 -2.75 -8.85 13.74
C GLY A 185 -4.08 -8.91 12.99
N SER A 186 -5.20 -8.76 13.72
CA SER A 186 -6.55 -8.99 13.16
C SER A 186 -6.85 -8.18 11.89
N VAL A 187 -6.28 -6.98 11.74
CA VAL A 187 -6.52 -6.12 10.58
C VAL A 187 -5.81 -6.59 9.31
N GLY A 188 -4.70 -7.31 9.44
CA GLY A 188 -3.89 -7.79 8.31
C GLY A 188 -4.70 -8.59 7.30
N ALA A 189 -5.72 -9.31 7.78
CA ALA A 189 -6.60 -10.12 6.94
C ALA A 189 -7.57 -9.31 6.06
N TYR A 190 -7.77 -8.00 6.27
CA TYR A 190 -8.94 -7.28 5.77
C TYR A 190 -8.63 -6.01 4.96
N TRP A 191 -7.48 -5.93 4.30
CA TRP A 191 -7.09 -4.79 3.47
C TRP A 191 -7.68 -4.83 2.06
N GLY A 192 -8.16 -5.98 1.60
CA GLY A 192 -8.69 -6.18 0.25
C GLY A 192 -9.87 -5.27 -0.09
N VAL A 193 -9.96 -4.84 -1.34
CA VAL A 193 -11.15 -4.22 -1.93
C VAL A 193 -12.24 -5.29 -2.15
N TYR A 194 -11.81 -6.52 -2.39
CA TYR A 194 -12.63 -7.72 -2.42
C TYR A 194 -12.33 -8.60 -1.20
N ASN A 195 -13.32 -9.33 -0.72
CA ASN A 195 -13.09 -10.32 0.33
C ASN A 195 -12.33 -11.56 -0.19
N ALA A 196 -11.98 -12.49 0.70
CA ALA A 196 -11.26 -13.72 0.35
C ALA A 196 -12.04 -14.61 -0.65
N ALA A 197 -13.36 -14.49 -0.71
CA ALA A 197 -14.22 -15.16 -1.70
C ALA A 197 -14.35 -14.38 -3.02
N ARG A 198 -13.54 -13.32 -3.22
CA ARG A 198 -13.54 -12.43 -4.39
C ARG A 198 -14.83 -11.63 -4.59
N GLN A 199 -15.60 -11.42 -3.54
CA GLN A 199 -16.79 -10.58 -3.57
C GLN A 199 -16.39 -9.14 -3.22
N GLN A 200 -16.92 -8.18 -3.97
CA GLN A 200 -16.70 -6.75 -3.73
C GLN A 200 -17.28 -6.34 -2.37
N LYS A 201 -16.50 -5.61 -1.56
CA LYS A 201 -16.89 -5.25 -0.20
C LYS A 201 -17.72 -3.97 -0.13
N PHE A 202 -17.57 -3.07 -1.09
CA PHE A 202 -18.34 -1.82 -1.17
C PHE A 202 -18.46 -1.34 -2.61
N ASN A 203 -19.46 -0.49 -2.87
CA ASN A 203 -19.61 0.15 -4.17
C ASN A 203 -18.68 1.36 -4.31
N PHE A 204 -18.07 1.55 -5.47
CA PHE A 204 -17.24 2.71 -5.76
C PHE A 204 -18.05 3.99 -6.01
N GLU A 205 -19.37 3.88 -6.21
CA GLU A 205 -20.30 4.97 -6.45
C GLU A 205 -21.50 4.89 -5.49
N GLY A 206 -22.27 5.98 -5.41
CA GLY A 206 -23.45 6.06 -4.58
C GLY A 206 -23.16 6.32 -3.08
N PRO A 207 -24.13 6.27 -2.19
CA PRO A 207 -23.93 6.48 -0.76
C PRO A 207 -23.15 5.34 -0.11
N VAL A 208 -22.31 5.67 0.87
CA VAL A 208 -21.73 4.67 1.77
C VAL A 208 -22.72 4.44 2.90
N VAL A 209 -23.14 3.19 3.09
CA VAL A 209 -24.09 2.79 4.14
C VAL A 209 -23.40 1.85 5.11
N ALA A 210 -23.14 2.32 6.32
CA ALA A 210 -22.45 1.54 7.36
C ALA A 210 -23.22 0.27 7.75
N ILE A 211 -24.54 0.34 7.78
CA ILE A 211 -25.41 -0.79 8.12
C ILE A 211 -26.44 -0.97 6.98
N PRO A 212 -26.12 -1.77 5.95
CA PRO A 212 -27.02 -1.95 4.79
C PRO A 212 -28.45 -2.41 5.17
N GLN A 213 -28.59 -3.20 6.24
CA GLN A 213 -29.86 -3.73 6.72
C GLN A 213 -30.55 -2.83 7.78
N TRP A 214 -30.13 -1.59 7.97
CA TRP A 214 -30.63 -0.72 9.04
C TRP A 214 -32.16 -0.59 9.05
N ARG A 215 -32.82 -0.57 7.87
CA ARG A 215 -34.28 -0.48 7.76
C ARG A 215 -34.99 -1.70 8.34
N VAL A 216 -34.49 -2.89 8.01
CA VAL A 216 -35.04 -4.16 8.52
C VAL A 216 -34.81 -4.28 10.02
N LEU A 217 -33.62 -3.89 10.49
CA LEU A 217 -33.30 -3.87 11.92
C LEU A 217 -34.19 -2.86 12.68
N ALA A 218 -34.43 -1.67 12.13
CA ALA A 218 -35.29 -0.66 12.73
C ALA A 218 -36.75 -1.15 12.82
N ILE A 219 -37.29 -1.74 11.74
CA ILE A 219 -38.65 -2.33 11.75
C ILE A 219 -38.73 -3.44 12.78
N GLY A 220 -37.75 -4.35 12.82
CA GLY A 220 -37.71 -5.42 13.81
C GLY A 220 -37.68 -4.93 15.24
N SER A 221 -36.91 -3.88 15.53
CA SER A 221 -36.84 -3.25 16.84
C SER A 221 -38.19 -2.64 17.27
N VAL A 222 -38.90 -1.98 16.35
CA VAL A 222 -40.22 -1.40 16.63
C VAL A 222 -41.25 -2.51 16.91
N VAL A 223 -41.26 -3.59 16.12
CA VAL A 223 -42.13 -4.73 16.30
C VAL A 223 -41.92 -5.37 17.68
N LEU A 224 -40.63 -5.61 18.04
CA LEU A 224 -40.29 -6.18 19.36
C LEU A 224 -40.67 -5.25 20.53
N ALA A 225 -40.67 -3.94 20.34
CA ALA A 225 -41.08 -2.99 21.41
C ALA A 225 -42.60 -2.91 21.60
N LEU A 226 -43.37 -3.40 20.63
CA LEU A 226 -44.84 -3.39 20.67
C LEU A 226 -45.45 -4.74 21.17
N LEU A 227 -44.63 -5.77 21.37
CA LEU A 227 -45.00 -7.07 21.96
C LEU A 227 -44.75 -7.09 23.47
#